data_e37eaf21533f862a24049fe6d2a40012
#
_entry.id   e37eaf21533f862a24049fe6d2a40012
#
_cell.length_a   1.000
_cell.length_b   1.000
_cell.length_c   1.000
_cell.angle_alpha   90.00
_cell.angle_beta   90.00
_cell.angle_gamma   90.00
#
_symmetry.space_group_name_H-M   'P 1'
#
loop_
_entity.id
_entity.type
_entity.pdbx_description
1 polymer ?
#
loop_
_entity_poly.entity_id
_entity_poly.type
_entity_poly.pdbx_seq_one_letter_code
_entity_poly.pdbx_strand_id
1 'polypeptide(L)'
;MFGQIQNVSQAGVLIADDSPLVIANLKMLLRESGFSDRLIYTAKNVGSIYKTLREISIDLFICDYRFGKVLTGKQIFEECRYHGLLRPQCAFVMLTSETNGEVVRSILEVEPDEYVLKPYSLYAFKKRILRVYRRKQVMSSLLLSAQQCDVSDLEETFFKALKCYPEYATHILRIQGDLYLSQRRTRQAIAHFQACRTKRNSQWATTGHAMALIEMGELSQAQSLLEQWIDDTGKQPSVVSDSIALCCLLRKDQRGAKQALAQALKFSKGNVPRLLAYTRLCEIEDNLEEAMSGFALYRQQIANTRHNTLSSAIYALRLKLTVAKAQGCSISMSAQNELHKLMKVDLSENERLALTLVEVHIELHDSNYKVARIKLADLLKNYHQLDLSWLHYLLYLLYETDNYHWFDEVTNWVRNRGIDETPSLEACSLQLMLENQIERSQKRKSTLDRLLWQVDQYAFQSTEKAIGLCLEVFKSRRQCVQVANKLLLLLNREIPKKIGPEEVKKAIFDCQAAISYTSSLRKTERLDALKHLNLAKQKFNRTLSTV
;
A
#
# COMPACT_ATOMS: atom_id res chain seq x y z
N MET A 1 -18.83 -21.60 31.93
CA MET A 1 -18.06 -22.86 31.78
C MET A 1 -17.45 -22.83 30.38
N PHE A 2 -16.14 -23.03 30.25
CA PHE A 2 -15.55 -23.23 28.95
C PHE A 2 -16.18 -24.46 28.32
N GLY A 3 -16.64 -24.41 27.08
CA GLY A 3 -17.36 -25.50 26.41
C GLY A 3 -16.58 -26.80 26.46
N GLN A 4 -17.27 -27.92 26.49
CA GLN A 4 -16.62 -29.23 26.43
C GLN A 4 -15.78 -29.30 25.14
N ILE A 5 -14.52 -29.72 25.28
CA ILE A 5 -13.64 -30.00 24.15
C ILE A 5 -14.32 -31.07 23.30
N GLN A 6 -14.63 -30.74 22.05
CA GLN A 6 -15.27 -31.65 21.10
C GLN A 6 -14.40 -32.93 20.95
N ASN A 7 -15.04 -34.07 20.94
CA ASN A 7 -14.32 -35.34 20.74
C ASN A 7 -13.72 -35.37 19.32
N VAL A 8 -12.46 -35.76 19.21
CA VAL A 8 -11.75 -35.88 17.91
C VAL A 8 -12.52 -36.70 16.88
N SER A 9 -13.30 -37.68 17.32
CA SER A 9 -14.11 -38.52 16.42
C SER A 9 -15.26 -37.79 15.73
N GLN A 10 -15.63 -36.61 16.22
CA GLN A 10 -16.68 -35.75 15.65
C GLN A 10 -16.11 -34.57 14.85
N ALA A 11 -14.78 -34.42 14.81
CA ALA A 11 -14.12 -33.32 14.16
C ALA A 11 -14.08 -33.51 12.63
N GLY A 12 -14.51 -32.49 11.89
CA GLY A 12 -14.33 -32.40 10.45
C GLY A 12 -12.87 -32.04 10.09
N VAL A 13 -12.25 -32.84 9.24
CA VAL A 13 -10.86 -32.66 8.83
C VAL A 13 -10.80 -32.42 7.32
N LEU A 14 -10.06 -31.39 6.88
CA LEU A 14 -9.73 -31.18 5.48
C LEU A 14 -8.22 -31.39 5.26
N ILE A 15 -7.87 -32.22 4.29
CA ILE A 15 -6.50 -32.41 3.81
C ILE A 15 -6.38 -31.80 2.42
N ALA A 16 -5.50 -30.82 2.25
CA ALA A 16 -5.14 -30.24 0.96
C ALA A 16 -3.69 -30.59 0.62
N ASP A 17 -3.53 -31.54 -0.28
CA ASP A 17 -2.25 -32.00 -0.83
C ASP A 17 -2.52 -32.50 -2.25
N ASP A 18 -1.61 -32.29 -3.20
CA ASP A 18 -1.75 -32.76 -4.59
C ASP A 18 -1.24 -34.20 -4.79
N SER A 19 -0.55 -34.76 -3.81
CA SER A 19 -0.04 -36.11 -3.81
C SER A 19 -1.02 -37.13 -3.22
N PRO A 20 -1.56 -38.08 -4.01
CA PRO A 20 -2.43 -39.13 -3.51
C PRO A 20 -1.80 -39.99 -2.41
N LEU A 21 -0.47 -40.21 -2.49
CA LEU A 21 0.27 -40.97 -1.50
C LEU A 21 0.32 -40.26 -0.14
N VAL A 22 0.57 -38.95 -0.16
CA VAL A 22 0.59 -38.13 1.07
C VAL A 22 -0.80 -38.10 1.68
N ILE A 23 -1.85 -37.92 0.87
CA ILE A 23 -3.24 -37.95 1.34
C ILE A 23 -3.57 -39.29 2.01
N ALA A 24 -3.20 -40.42 1.39
CA ALA A 24 -3.46 -41.74 1.95
C ALA A 24 -2.75 -41.95 3.29
N ASN A 25 -1.47 -41.53 3.38
CA ASN A 25 -0.71 -41.61 4.62
C ASN A 25 -1.31 -40.72 5.73
N LEU A 26 -1.67 -39.46 5.39
CA LEU A 26 -2.31 -38.55 6.34
C LEU A 26 -3.65 -39.10 6.85
N LYS A 27 -4.48 -39.70 5.97
CA LYS A 27 -5.73 -40.36 6.39
C LYS A 27 -5.47 -41.48 7.37
N MET A 28 -4.49 -42.35 7.13
CA MET A 28 -4.10 -43.40 8.04
C MET A 28 -3.69 -42.85 9.41
N LEU A 29 -2.80 -41.83 9.43
CA LEU A 29 -2.33 -41.20 10.66
C LEU A 29 -3.45 -40.53 11.47
N LEU A 30 -4.42 -39.92 10.80
CA LEU A 30 -5.56 -39.26 11.43
C LEU A 30 -6.52 -40.31 12.04
N ARG A 31 -6.78 -41.41 11.36
CA ARG A 31 -7.57 -42.54 11.90
C ARG A 31 -6.93 -43.12 13.17
N GLU A 32 -5.63 -43.36 13.14
CA GLU A 32 -4.87 -43.83 14.32
C GLU A 32 -4.84 -42.78 15.44
N SER A 33 -5.08 -41.51 15.12
CA SER A 33 -5.21 -40.41 16.08
C SER A 33 -6.63 -40.29 16.66
N GLY A 34 -7.59 -41.08 16.19
CA GLY A 34 -8.97 -41.11 16.67
C GLY A 34 -9.97 -40.28 15.85
N PHE A 35 -9.54 -39.69 14.72
CA PHE A 35 -10.46 -38.98 13.81
C PHE A 35 -11.30 -39.98 13.00
N SER A 36 -12.57 -39.66 12.75
CA SER A 36 -13.48 -40.48 11.97
C SER A 36 -13.19 -40.36 10.48
N ASP A 37 -13.00 -41.51 9.80
CA ASP A 37 -12.76 -41.54 8.36
C ASP A 37 -13.87 -40.88 7.54
N ARG A 38 -15.12 -40.97 8.01
CA ARG A 38 -16.30 -40.36 7.37
C ARG A 38 -16.25 -38.82 7.37
N LEU A 39 -15.46 -38.22 8.25
CA LEU A 39 -15.32 -36.78 8.41
C LEU A 39 -13.97 -36.25 7.90
N ILE A 40 -13.20 -37.10 7.18
CA ILE A 40 -11.94 -36.70 6.56
C ILE A 40 -12.16 -36.42 5.07
N TYR A 41 -12.17 -35.13 4.73
CA TYR A 41 -12.33 -34.62 3.39
C TYR A 41 -10.96 -34.35 2.75
N THR A 42 -10.91 -34.37 1.43
CA THR A 42 -9.66 -34.11 0.69
C THR A 42 -9.88 -33.13 -0.43
N ALA A 43 -8.91 -32.25 -0.66
CA ALA A 43 -8.91 -31.31 -1.76
C ALA A 43 -7.61 -31.43 -2.56
N LYS A 44 -7.72 -31.43 -3.88
CA LYS A 44 -6.57 -31.50 -4.83
C LYS A 44 -6.31 -30.19 -5.57
N ASN A 45 -7.16 -29.20 -5.39
CA ASN A 45 -7.02 -27.87 -5.97
C ASN A 45 -7.72 -26.81 -5.09
N VAL A 46 -7.41 -25.55 -5.33
CA VAL A 46 -7.91 -24.40 -4.55
C VAL A 46 -9.44 -24.31 -4.57
N GLY A 47 -10.06 -24.54 -5.73
CA GLY A 47 -11.52 -24.49 -5.87
C GLY A 47 -12.23 -25.51 -4.98
N SER A 48 -11.68 -26.74 -4.87
CA SER A 48 -12.22 -27.79 -3.98
C SER A 48 -12.01 -27.46 -2.50
N ILE A 49 -10.93 -26.74 -2.13
CA ILE A 49 -10.75 -26.22 -0.76
C ILE A 49 -11.89 -25.26 -0.42
N TYR A 50 -12.10 -24.23 -1.26
CA TYR A 50 -13.10 -23.20 -1.01
C TYR A 50 -14.53 -23.77 -0.96
N LYS A 51 -14.84 -24.72 -1.87
CA LYS A 51 -16.12 -25.42 -1.86
C LYS A 51 -16.32 -26.17 -0.54
N THR A 52 -15.35 -26.99 -0.14
CA THR A 52 -15.44 -27.78 1.10
C THR A 52 -15.60 -26.89 2.34
N LEU A 53 -14.82 -25.81 2.46
CA LEU A 53 -14.90 -24.90 3.60
C LEU A 53 -16.22 -24.12 3.68
N ARG A 54 -16.91 -23.89 2.54
CA ARG A 54 -18.23 -23.25 2.50
C ARG A 54 -19.36 -24.22 2.88
N GLU A 55 -19.26 -25.46 2.44
CA GLU A 55 -20.33 -26.45 2.57
C GLU A 55 -20.22 -27.28 3.86
N ILE A 56 -19.00 -27.45 4.38
CA ILE A 56 -18.71 -28.38 5.48
C ILE A 56 -18.02 -27.67 6.63
N SER A 57 -18.45 -28.01 7.84
CA SER A 57 -17.81 -27.54 9.07
C SER A 57 -16.48 -28.26 9.30
N ILE A 58 -15.38 -27.57 9.08
CA ILE A 58 -14.02 -28.08 9.26
C ILE A 58 -13.44 -27.56 10.57
N ASP A 59 -12.92 -28.47 11.40
CA ASP A 59 -12.29 -28.18 12.69
C ASP A 59 -10.77 -28.33 12.65
N LEU A 60 -10.25 -29.05 11.65
CA LEU A 60 -8.82 -29.20 11.40
C LEU A 60 -8.55 -29.13 9.89
N PHE A 61 -7.76 -28.16 9.47
CA PHE A 61 -7.34 -28.01 8.09
C PHE A 61 -5.83 -28.22 7.97
N ILE A 62 -5.42 -29.27 7.28
CA ILE A 62 -4.02 -29.62 7.01
C ILE A 62 -3.74 -29.29 5.55
N CYS A 63 -2.81 -28.37 5.30
CA CYS A 63 -2.48 -27.89 3.97
C CYS A 63 -0.99 -28.02 3.66
N ASP A 64 -0.65 -28.60 2.52
CA ASP A 64 0.72 -28.56 2.03
C ASP A 64 1.13 -27.14 1.62
N TYR A 65 2.37 -26.74 1.91
CA TYR A 65 2.88 -25.43 1.51
C TYR A 65 3.01 -25.30 -0.01
N ARG A 66 3.51 -26.34 -0.69
CA ARG A 66 3.61 -26.39 -2.15
C ARG A 66 2.36 -27.03 -2.77
N PHE A 67 1.20 -26.46 -2.47
CA PHE A 67 -0.08 -26.97 -2.96
C PHE A 67 -0.35 -26.56 -4.40
N GLY A 68 -0.11 -27.47 -5.34
CA GLY A 68 -0.32 -27.23 -6.76
C GLY A 68 0.58 -26.14 -7.36
N LYS A 69 0.11 -25.51 -8.48
CA LYS A 69 0.90 -24.52 -9.23
C LYS A 69 0.39 -23.07 -9.08
N VAL A 70 -0.75 -22.87 -8.41
CA VAL A 70 -1.48 -21.59 -8.43
C VAL A 70 -1.20 -20.77 -7.18
N LEU A 71 -1.41 -21.35 -6.01
CA LEU A 71 -1.21 -20.70 -4.71
C LEU A 71 -0.38 -21.58 -3.78
N THR A 72 0.46 -20.96 -2.98
CA THR A 72 1.14 -21.63 -1.87
C THR A 72 0.17 -21.86 -0.70
N GLY A 73 0.45 -22.83 0.18
CA GLY A 73 -0.33 -23.04 1.40
C GLY A 73 -0.44 -21.80 2.28
N LYS A 74 0.60 -20.94 2.28
CA LYS A 74 0.56 -19.63 2.94
C LYS A 74 -0.52 -18.73 2.34
N GLN A 75 -0.51 -18.56 1.02
CA GLN A 75 -1.50 -17.73 0.32
C GLN A 75 -2.92 -18.28 0.49
N ILE A 76 -3.09 -19.62 0.44
CA ILE A 76 -4.38 -20.26 0.72
C ILE A 76 -4.87 -19.92 2.13
N PHE A 77 -4.00 -19.95 3.13
CA PHE A 77 -4.36 -19.58 4.49
C PHE A 77 -4.78 -18.11 4.61
N GLU A 78 -4.03 -17.19 4.01
CA GLU A 78 -4.35 -15.76 3.98
C GLU A 78 -5.68 -15.49 3.28
N GLU A 79 -5.93 -16.11 2.12
CA GLU A 79 -7.19 -15.99 1.38
C GLU A 79 -8.37 -16.57 2.16
N CYS A 80 -8.21 -17.77 2.77
CA CYS A 80 -9.26 -18.37 3.59
C CYS A 80 -9.61 -17.52 4.82
N ARG A 81 -8.63 -16.89 5.46
CA ARG A 81 -8.86 -15.95 6.58
C ARG A 81 -9.61 -14.71 6.13
N TYR A 82 -9.17 -14.10 5.04
CA TYR A 82 -9.78 -12.88 4.51
C TYR A 82 -11.24 -13.08 4.12
N HIS A 83 -11.55 -14.20 3.47
CA HIS A 83 -12.92 -14.53 3.05
C HIS A 83 -13.79 -15.13 4.17
N GLY A 84 -13.28 -15.18 5.42
CA GLY A 84 -14.02 -15.72 6.55
C GLY A 84 -14.36 -17.23 6.41
N LEU A 85 -13.60 -17.96 5.59
CA LEU A 85 -13.84 -19.39 5.33
C LEU A 85 -13.36 -20.30 6.48
N LEU A 86 -12.42 -19.81 7.28
CA LEU A 86 -11.92 -20.53 8.46
C LEU A 86 -12.74 -20.15 9.68
N ARG A 87 -13.43 -21.13 10.25
CA ARG A 87 -14.15 -20.95 11.51
C ARG A 87 -13.15 -20.65 12.64
N PRO A 88 -13.55 -19.93 13.70
CA PRO A 88 -12.67 -19.66 14.85
C PRO A 88 -12.10 -20.95 15.49
N GLN A 89 -12.87 -22.06 15.46
CA GLN A 89 -12.49 -23.36 15.99
C GLN A 89 -11.56 -24.15 15.04
N CYS A 90 -11.45 -23.77 13.77
CA CYS A 90 -10.66 -24.50 12.80
C CYS A 90 -9.17 -24.31 13.06
N ALA A 91 -8.46 -25.37 13.42
CA ALA A 91 -7.02 -25.36 13.53
C ALA A 91 -6.39 -25.52 12.15
N PHE A 92 -5.52 -24.57 11.76
CA PHE A 92 -4.79 -24.64 10.50
C PHE A 92 -3.37 -25.16 10.71
N VAL A 93 -3.04 -26.25 10.03
CA VAL A 93 -1.73 -26.90 10.10
C VAL A 93 -1.06 -26.85 8.73
N MET A 94 0.10 -26.24 8.65
CA MET A 94 0.88 -26.21 7.42
C MET A 94 1.92 -27.32 7.40
N LEU A 95 1.90 -28.13 6.34
CA LEU A 95 2.93 -29.12 6.07
C LEU A 95 3.91 -28.57 5.05
N THR A 96 5.19 -28.82 5.23
CA THR A 96 6.20 -28.33 4.28
C THR A 96 7.45 -29.20 4.26
N SER A 97 8.07 -29.33 3.11
CA SER A 97 9.43 -29.84 2.92
C SER A 97 10.46 -28.72 2.81
N GLU A 98 10.03 -27.46 2.92
CA GLU A 98 10.92 -26.31 2.79
C GLU A 98 11.85 -26.18 3.98
N THR A 99 13.13 -26.16 3.69
CA THR A 99 14.21 -25.93 4.67
C THR A 99 14.84 -24.54 4.53
N ASN A 100 14.48 -23.80 3.46
CA ASN A 100 14.96 -22.46 3.26
C ASN A 100 14.44 -21.54 4.39
N GLY A 101 15.36 -20.97 5.15
CA GLY A 101 15.03 -20.13 6.31
C GLY A 101 14.17 -18.90 5.97
N GLU A 102 14.27 -18.32 4.76
CA GLU A 102 13.43 -17.20 4.31
C GLU A 102 11.97 -17.64 4.14
N VAL A 103 11.76 -18.79 3.49
CA VAL A 103 10.41 -19.35 3.28
C VAL A 103 9.78 -19.74 4.62
N VAL A 104 10.53 -20.41 5.48
CA VAL A 104 10.04 -20.79 6.81
C VAL A 104 9.64 -19.56 7.63
N ARG A 105 10.45 -18.49 7.63
CA ARG A 105 10.09 -17.24 8.31
C ARG A 105 8.83 -16.62 7.72
N SER A 106 8.67 -16.63 6.39
CA SER A 106 7.46 -16.14 5.73
C SER A 106 6.20 -16.94 6.11
N ILE A 107 6.33 -18.26 6.33
CA ILE A 107 5.24 -19.11 6.84
C ILE A 107 4.89 -18.72 8.28
N LEU A 108 5.91 -18.54 9.13
CA LEU A 108 5.70 -18.19 10.54
C LEU A 108 5.08 -16.80 10.73
N GLU A 109 5.29 -15.86 9.81
CA GLU A 109 4.67 -14.52 9.86
C GLU A 109 3.15 -14.54 9.73
N VAL A 110 2.58 -15.49 9.01
CA VAL A 110 1.11 -15.62 8.90
C VAL A 110 0.48 -16.35 10.07
N GLU A 111 1.33 -16.83 11.00
CA GLU A 111 0.93 -17.48 12.26
C GLU A 111 -0.08 -18.64 12.07
N PRO A 112 0.27 -19.70 11.31
CA PRO A 112 -0.54 -20.90 11.29
C PRO A 112 -0.60 -21.50 12.71
N ASP A 113 -1.67 -22.20 13.06
CA ASP A 113 -1.80 -22.80 14.40
C ASP A 113 -0.68 -23.82 14.67
N GLU A 114 -0.19 -24.50 13.62
CA GLU A 114 0.99 -25.36 13.69
C GLU A 114 1.67 -25.45 12.32
N TYR A 115 2.97 -25.66 12.33
CA TYR A 115 3.75 -25.91 11.13
C TYR A 115 4.56 -27.20 11.33
N VAL A 116 4.52 -28.13 10.37
CA VAL A 116 5.17 -29.44 10.46
C VAL A 116 6.10 -29.63 9.27
N LEU A 117 7.39 -29.84 9.55
CA LEU A 117 8.40 -30.12 8.53
C LEU A 117 8.36 -31.61 8.13
N LYS A 118 8.33 -31.87 6.82
CA LYS A 118 8.49 -33.22 6.24
C LYS A 118 10.00 -33.53 6.13
N PRO A 119 10.48 -34.80 6.40
CA PRO A 119 9.70 -35.92 6.89
C PRO A 119 9.45 -35.87 8.40
N TYR A 120 8.35 -36.42 8.85
CA TYR A 120 7.96 -36.50 10.26
C TYR A 120 7.66 -37.94 10.67
N SER A 121 7.91 -38.28 11.95
CA SER A 121 7.52 -39.58 12.49
C SER A 121 6.03 -39.59 12.83
N LEU A 122 5.42 -40.79 12.74
CA LEU A 122 4.03 -41.04 13.11
C LEU A 122 3.69 -40.48 14.50
N TYR A 123 4.53 -40.84 15.49
CA TYR A 123 4.34 -40.41 16.87
C TYR A 123 4.40 -38.88 17.04
N ALA A 124 5.38 -38.25 16.43
CA ALA A 124 5.54 -36.80 16.50
C ALA A 124 4.34 -36.08 15.85
N PHE A 125 3.89 -36.53 14.68
CA PHE A 125 2.73 -35.99 14.00
C PHE A 125 1.47 -36.10 14.86
N LYS A 126 1.13 -37.30 15.33
CA LYS A 126 -0.03 -37.52 16.18
C LYS A 126 -0.04 -36.62 17.41
N LYS A 127 1.07 -36.56 18.14
CA LYS A 127 1.20 -35.72 19.34
C LYS A 127 0.99 -34.21 19.00
N ARG A 128 1.54 -33.73 17.89
CA ARG A 128 1.39 -32.31 17.45
C ARG A 128 -0.03 -31.99 17.03
N ILE A 129 -0.66 -32.84 16.21
CA ILE A 129 -2.02 -32.61 15.71
C ILE A 129 -3.03 -32.59 16.86
N LEU A 130 -2.97 -33.57 17.78
CA LEU A 130 -3.89 -33.62 18.93
C LEU A 130 -3.69 -32.39 19.84
N ARG A 131 -2.44 -31.98 20.07
CA ARG A 131 -2.14 -30.78 20.86
C ARG A 131 -2.69 -29.51 20.23
N VAL A 132 -2.46 -29.26 18.92
CA VAL A 132 -2.93 -28.07 18.25
C VAL A 132 -4.45 -28.02 18.16
N TYR A 133 -5.09 -29.16 17.86
CA TYR A 133 -6.53 -29.26 17.84
C TYR A 133 -7.15 -28.89 19.21
N ARG A 134 -6.69 -29.50 20.30
CA ARG A 134 -7.17 -29.20 21.66
C ARG A 134 -6.92 -27.74 22.03
N ARG A 135 -5.73 -27.23 21.78
CA ARG A 135 -5.40 -25.83 22.03
C ARG A 135 -6.38 -24.90 21.30
N LYS A 136 -6.65 -25.15 20.01
CA LYS A 136 -7.57 -24.32 19.22
C LYS A 136 -8.99 -24.33 19.75
N GLN A 137 -9.49 -25.49 20.17
CA GLN A 137 -10.81 -25.61 20.80
C GLN A 137 -10.90 -24.77 22.08
N VAL A 138 -9.90 -24.86 22.96
CA VAL A 138 -9.86 -24.08 24.20
C VAL A 138 -9.79 -22.58 23.90
N MET A 139 -8.91 -22.15 22.97
CA MET A 139 -8.74 -20.71 22.64
C MET A 139 -9.99 -20.12 22.01
N SER A 140 -10.65 -20.83 21.10
CA SER A 140 -11.88 -20.35 20.47
C SER A 140 -13.05 -20.28 21.45
N SER A 141 -13.19 -21.26 22.34
CA SER A 141 -14.19 -21.24 23.40
C SER A 141 -13.96 -20.09 24.38
N LEU A 142 -12.70 -19.83 24.76
CA LEU A 142 -12.32 -18.71 25.60
C LEU A 142 -12.67 -17.38 24.93
N LEU A 143 -12.31 -17.20 23.65
CA LEU A 143 -12.58 -15.97 22.90
C LEU A 143 -14.09 -15.68 22.79
N LEU A 144 -14.90 -16.70 22.49
CA LEU A 144 -16.35 -16.58 22.43
C LEU A 144 -16.94 -16.20 23.81
N SER A 145 -16.47 -16.82 24.88
CA SER A 145 -16.89 -16.47 26.24
C SER A 145 -16.51 -15.03 26.58
N ALA A 146 -15.29 -14.63 26.26
CA ALA A 146 -14.78 -13.28 26.54
C ALA A 146 -15.49 -12.18 25.74
N GLN A 147 -15.98 -12.47 24.54
CA GLN A 147 -16.77 -11.53 23.72
C GLN A 147 -18.20 -11.32 24.27
N GLN A 148 -18.72 -12.26 25.05
CA GLN A 148 -20.05 -12.20 25.66
C GLN A 148 -20.04 -11.63 27.08
N CYS A 149 -18.87 -11.44 27.69
CA CYS A 149 -18.70 -10.97 29.06
C CYS A 149 -18.70 -9.44 29.14
N ASP A 150 -19.27 -8.93 30.22
CA ASP A 150 -19.06 -7.54 30.63
C ASP A 150 -17.61 -7.29 31.07
N VAL A 151 -17.27 -6.02 31.20
CA VAL A 151 -15.88 -5.58 31.49
C VAL A 151 -15.33 -6.18 32.79
N SER A 152 -16.18 -6.30 33.82
CA SER A 152 -15.83 -6.85 35.14
C SER A 152 -15.54 -8.34 35.09
N ASP A 153 -16.24 -9.08 34.23
CA ASP A 153 -16.19 -10.53 34.18
C ASP A 153 -15.08 -11.05 33.28
N LEU A 154 -14.52 -10.16 32.46
CA LEU A 154 -13.48 -10.51 31.50
C LEU A 154 -12.20 -11.00 32.18
N GLU A 155 -11.72 -10.28 33.21
CA GLU A 155 -10.51 -10.65 33.95
C GLU A 155 -10.69 -11.98 34.70
N GLU A 156 -11.88 -12.17 35.30
CA GLU A 156 -12.21 -13.43 35.95
C GLU A 156 -12.25 -14.59 34.98
N THR A 157 -12.77 -14.39 33.77
CA THR A 157 -12.82 -15.41 32.71
C THR A 157 -11.41 -15.85 32.31
N PHE A 158 -10.48 -14.89 32.08
CA PHE A 158 -9.08 -15.22 31.77
C PHE A 158 -8.36 -15.86 32.95
N PHE A 159 -8.59 -15.40 34.18
CA PHE A 159 -8.03 -16.02 35.36
C PHE A 159 -8.47 -17.48 35.52
N LYS A 160 -9.76 -17.79 35.34
CA LYS A 160 -10.28 -19.15 35.33
C LYS A 160 -9.62 -20.00 34.23
N ALA A 161 -9.46 -19.42 33.00
CA ALA A 161 -8.81 -20.12 31.90
C ALA A 161 -7.35 -20.45 32.20
N LEU A 162 -6.59 -19.54 32.77
CA LEU A 162 -5.20 -19.78 33.19
C LEU A 162 -5.06 -20.87 34.25
N LYS A 163 -6.02 -20.93 35.18
CA LYS A 163 -6.06 -21.99 36.21
C LYS A 163 -6.43 -23.37 35.65
N CYS A 164 -7.37 -23.40 34.68
CA CYS A 164 -7.83 -24.63 34.06
C CYS A 164 -6.85 -25.21 33.02
N TYR A 165 -6.11 -24.33 32.30
CA TYR A 165 -5.25 -24.70 31.18
C TYR A 165 -3.87 -24.04 31.29
N PRO A 166 -3.09 -24.34 32.35
CA PRO A 166 -1.78 -23.70 32.57
C PRO A 166 -0.77 -23.97 31.44
N GLU A 167 -0.90 -25.11 30.73
CA GLU A 167 -0.08 -25.46 29.57
C GLU A 167 -0.27 -24.53 28.37
N TYR A 168 -1.38 -23.79 28.31
CA TYR A 168 -1.67 -22.80 27.27
C TYR A 168 -1.54 -21.33 27.75
N ALA A 169 -0.94 -21.09 28.92
CA ALA A 169 -0.87 -19.77 29.55
C ALA A 169 -0.38 -18.66 28.60
N THR A 170 0.67 -18.91 27.80
CA THR A 170 1.18 -17.93 26.84
C THR A 170 0.14 -17.53 25.79
N HIS A 171 -0.64 -18.49 25.28
CA HIS A 171 -1.68 -18.21 24.29
C HIS A 171 -2.87 -17.48 24.90
N ILE A 172 -3.27 -17.85 26.12
CA ILE A 172 -4.34 -17.21 26.87
C ILE A 172 -4.01 -15.73 27.14
N LEU A 173 -2.80 -15.47 27.65
CA LEU A 173 -2.32 -14.09 27.92
C LEU A 173 -2.22 -13.26 26.63
N ARG A 174 -1.79 -13.87 25.52
CA ARG A 174 -1.75 -13.18 24.23
C ARG A 174 -3.15 -12.77 23.78
N ILE A 175 -4.12 -13.71 23.79
CA ILE A 175 -5.52 -13.42 23.43
C ILE A 175 -6.11 -12.31 24.32
N GLN A 176 -5.80 -12.30 25.61
CA GLN A 176 -6.24 -11.25 26.54
C GLN A 176 -5.71 -9.89 26.12
N GLY A 177 -4.42 -9.79 25.82
CA GLY A 177 -3.80 -8.54 25.37
C GLY A 177 -4.35 -8.06 24.03
N ASP A 178 -4.50 -8.97 23.05
CA ASP A 178 -5.06 -8.67 21.72
C ASP A 178 -6.53 -8.21 21.83
N LEU A 179 -7.29 -8.77 22.78
CA LEU A 179 -8.66 -8.37 23.05
C LEU A 179 -8.73 -6.96 23.64
N TYR A 180 -7.84 -6.60 24.58
CA TYR A 180 -7.76 -5.24 25.09
C TYR A 180 -7.46 -4.21 23.98
N LEU A 181 -6.54 -4.52 23.06
CA LEU A 181 -6.26 -3.68 21.89
C LEU A 181 -7.49 -3.54 20.99
N SER A 182 -8.11 -4.65 20.60
CA SER A 182 -9.29 -4.63 19.70
C SER A 182 -10.48 -3.86 20.26
N GLN A 183 -10.61 -3.83 21.60
CA GLN A 183 -11.62 -3.06 22.33
C GLN A 183 -11.19 -1.61 22.65
N ARG A 184 -10.01 -1.17 22.16
CA ARG A 184 -9.42 0.15 22.46
C ARG A 184 -9.24 0.42 23.97
N ARG A 185 -9.02 -0.64 24.74
CA ARG A 185 -8.68 -0.56 26.19
C ARG A 185 -7.18 -0.42 26.37
N THR A 186 -6.62 0.63 25.80
CA THR A 186 -5.18 0.81 25.60
C THR A 186 -4.39 0.82 26.92
N ARG A 187 -4.92 1.44 27.99
CA ARG A 187 -4.26 1.44 29.30
C ARG A 187 -4.18 0.05 29.92
N GLN A 188 -5.23 -0.76 29.78
CA GLN A 188 -5.25 -2.15 30.27
C GLN A 188 -4.31 -3.01 29.42
N ALA A 189 -4.26 -2.81 28.11
CA ALA A 189 -3.32 -3.47 27.21
C ALA A 189 -1.87 -3.19 27.63
N ILE A 190 -1.49 -1.94 27.87
CA ILE A 190 -0.15 -1.54 28.34
C ILE A 190 0.22 -2.27 29.64
N ALA A 191 -0.63 -2.18 30.66
CA ALA A 191 -0.38 -2.82 31.96
C ALA A 191 -0.22 -4.35 31.81
N HIS A 192 -1.09 -4.96 31.00
CA HIS A 192 -1.07 -6.40 30.73
C HIS A 192 0.23 -6.84 30.01
N PHE A 193 0.59 -6.20 28.89
CA PHE A 193 1.81 -6.56 28.16
C PHE A 193 3.07 -6.26 28.95
N GLN A 194 3.10 -5.18 29.74
CA GLN A 194 4.19 -4.87 30.65
C GLN A 194 4.39 -5.97 31.69
N ALA A 195 3.32 -6.44 32.32
CA ALA A 195 3.37 -7.56 33.26
C ALA A 195 3.82 -8.88 32.61
N CYS A 196 3.45 -9.11 31.36
CA CYS A 196 3.92 -10.28 30.60
C CYS A 196 5.42 -10.19 30.28
N ARG A 197 5.93 -9.01 29.95
CA ARG A 197 7.35 -8.77 29.65
C ARG A 197 8.24 -8.95 30.86
N THR A 198 7.84 -8.49 32.03
CA THR A 198 8.63 -8.65 33.26
C THR A 198 8.81 -10.11 33.65
N LYS A 199 7.82 -10.96 33.35
CA LYS A 199 7.93 -12.43 33.58
C LYS A 199 8.80 -13.11 32.54
N ARG A 200 8.67 -12.72 31.29
CA ARG A 200 9.42 -13.28 30.16
C ARG A 200 9.52 -12.25 29.03
N ASN A 201 10.73 -11.78 28.72
CA ASN A 201 10.97 -10.81 27.65
C ASN A 201 10.72 -11.44 26.26
N SER A 202 9.44 -11.65 25.95
CA SER A 202 9.00 -12.33 24.72
C SER A 202 8.62 -11.32 23.63
N GLN A 203 8.93 -11.66 22.37
CA GLN A 203 8.61 -10.85 21.21
C GLN A 203 7.14 -10.39 21.19
N TRP A 204 6.19 -11.32 21.36
CA TRP A 204 4.75 -11.02 21.27
C TRP A 204 4.29 -10.00 22.33
N ALA A 205 4.82 -10.09 23.55
CA ALA A 205 4.47 -9.14 24.60
C ALA A 205 5.11 -7.76 24.36
N THR A 206 6.30 -7.72 23.78
CA THR A 206 6.96 -6.47 23.41
C THR A 206 6.28 -5.79 22.24
N THR A 207 5.95 -6.52 21.18
CA THR A 207 5.21 -5.96 20.03
C THR A 207 3.79 -5.53 20.43
N GLY A 208 3.08 -6.31 21.27
CA GLY A 208 1.77 -5.93 21.80
C GLY A 208 1.84 -4.65 22.66
N HIS A 209 2.86 -4.52 23.53
CA HIS A 209 3.07 -3.30 24.31
C HIS A 209 3.36 -2.09 23.40
N ALA A 210 4.22 -2.27 22.37
CA ALA A 210 4.52 -1.21 21.41
C ALA A 210 3.25 -0.78 20.64
N MET A 211 2.41 -1.72 20.20
CA MET A 211 1.14 -1.39 19.54
C MET A 211 0.20 -0.59 20.43
N ALA A 212 0.11 -0.94 21.73
CA ALA A 212 -0.68 -0.17 22.69
C ALA A 212 -0.13 1.26 22.88
N LEU A 213 1.19 1.44 22.91
CA LEU A 213 1.82 2.75 22.95
C LEU A 213 1.58 3.55 21.67
N ILE A 214 1.60 2.90 20.50
CA ILE A 214 1.27 3.53 19.21
C ILE A 214 -0.18 4.05 19.22
N GLU A 215 -1.12 3.26 19.70
CA GLU A 215 -2.53 3.69 19.84
C GLU A 215 -2.72 4.87 20.80
N MET A 216 -1.85 5.03 21.80
CA MET A 216 -1.82 6.20 22.68
C MET A 216 -1.10 7.43 22.09
N GLY A 217 -0.45 7.28 20.94
CA GLY A 217 0.38 8.33 20.35
C GLY A 217 1.80 8.43 20.93
N GLU A 218 2.20 7.52 21.83
CA GLU A 218 3.51 7.50 22.49
C GLU A 218 4.58 6.85 21.60
N LEU A 219 4.73 7.38 20.37
CA LEU A 219 5.51 6.78 19.30
C LEU A 219 7.01 6.61 19.64
N SER A 220 7.59 7.59 20.36
CA SER A 220 8.99 7.53 20.75
C SER A 220 9.25 6.45 21.80
N GLN A 221 8.33 6.27 22.74
CA GLN A 221 8.42 5.22 23.75
C GLN A 221 8.26 3.84 23.09
N ALA A 222 7.30 3.70 22.15
CA ALA A 222 7.11 2.47 21.40
C ALA A 222 8.36 2.06 20.62
N GLN A 223 8.98 3.01 19.92
CA GLN A 223 10.21 2.76 19.17
C GLN A 223 11.38 2.36 20.09
N SER A 224 11.64 3.13 21.16
CA SER A 224 12.71 2.83 22.12
C SER A 224 12.52 1.47 22.77
N LEU A 225 11.28 1.09 23.07
CA LEU A 225 10.94 -0.22 23.62
C LEU A 225 11.32 -1.38 22.68
N LEU A 226 11.06 -1.21 21.37
CA LEU A 226 11.37 -2.21 20.36
C LEU A 226 12.89 -2.31 20.10
N GLU A 227 13.58 -1.16 20.04
CA GLU A 227 15.03 -1.08 19.87
C GLU A 227 15.75 -1.71 21.07
N GLN A 228 15.34 -1.38 22.29
CA GLN A 228 15.88 -2.01 23.50
C GLN A 228 15.70 -3.54 23.48
N TRP A 229 14.53 -4.03 23.03
CA TRP A 229 14.30 -5.46 22.93
C TRP A 229 15.27 -6.14 21.92
N ILE A 230 15.59 -5.48 20.81
CA ILE A 230 16.59 -5.95 19.84
C ILE A 230 17.98 -6.02 20.50
N ASP A 231 18.37 -4.96 21.20
CA ASP A 231 19.68 -4.89 21.89
C ASP A 231 19.82 -5.97 22.97
N ASP A 232 18.77 -6.15 23.79
CA ASP A 232 18.74 -7.15 24.87
C ASP A 232 18.80 -8.60 24.36
N THR A 233 18.20 -8.86 23.19
CA THR A 233 18.04 -10.23 22.68
C THR A 233 19.01 -10.58 21.55
N GLY A 234 19.60 -9.61 20.90
CA GLY A 234 20.37 -9.78 19.66
C GLY A 234 19.54 -10.28 18.48
N LYS A 235 18.20 -10.22 18.57
CA LYS A 235 17.26 -10.74 17.56
C LYS A 235 16.52 -9.59 16.90
N GLN A 236 16.39 -9.64 15.58
CA GLN A 236 15.65 -8.64 14.83
C GLN A 236 14.60 -9.30 13.90
N PRO A 237 13.53 -9.88 14.45
CA PRO A 237 12.48 -10.47 13.62
C PRO A 237 11.76 -9.39 12.81
N SER A 238 11.26 -9.77 11.64
CA SER A 238 10.58 -8.85 10.72
C SER A 238 9.39 -8.11 11.34
N VAL A 239 8.62 -8.76 12.22
CA VAL A 239 7.48 -8.13 12.92
C VAL A 239 7.93 -6.97 13.82
N VAL A 240 9.07 -7.08 14.49
CA VAL A 240 9.63 -5.99 15.32
C VAL A 240 10.08 -4.84 14.42
N SER A 241 10.77 -5.15 13.33
CA SER A 241 11.18 -4.13 12.34
C SER A 241 9.99 -3.45 11.66
N ASP A 242 8.91 -4.18 11.39
CA ASP A 242 7.65 -3.59 10.87
C ASP A 242 7.01 -2.63 11.88
N SER A 243 7.04 -2.98 13.18
CA SER A 243 6.52 -2.10 14.24
C SER A 243 7.36 -0.83 14.39
N ILE A 244 8.69 -0.92 14.27
CA ILE A 244 9.59 0.25 14.21
C ILE A 244 9.28 1.09 12.98
N ALA A 245 9.11 0.47 11.81
CA ALA A 245 8.74 1.17 10.59
C ALA A 245 7.42 1.91 10.73
N LEU A 246 6.42 1.32 11.40
CA LEU A 246 5.15 1.97 11.67
C LEU A 246 5.31 3.20 12.58
N CYS A 247 6.12 3.11 13.65
CA CYS A 247 6.45 4.27 14.49
C CYS A 247 7.10 5.40 13.66
N CYS A 248 8.06 5.06 12.81
CA CYS A 248 8.74 6.02 11.94
C CYS A 248 7.78 6.65 10.92
N LEU A 249 6.89 5.87 10.29
CA LEU A 249 5.87 6.38 9.35
C LEU A 249 4.94 7.39 10.03
N LEU A 250 4.44 7.07 11.22
CA LEU A 250 3.56 7.95 12.00
C LEU A 250 4.27 9.24 12.43
N ARG A 251 5.58 9.18 12.68
CA ARG A 251 6.43 10.35 12.96
C ARG A 251 6.90 11.08 11.71
N LYS A 252 6.54 10.61 10.52
CA LYS A 252 6.99 11.12 9.21
C LYS A 252 8.50 11.02 8.99
N ASP A 253 9.15 10.10 9.70
CA ASP A 253 10.56 9.77 9.49
C ASP A 253 10.69 8.75 8.33
N GLN A 254 10.81 9.28 7.12
CA GLN A 254 10.87 8.48 5.88
C GLN A 254 12.09 7.55 5.86
N ARG A 255 13.25 8.07 6.29
CA ARG A 255 14.52 7.33 6.26
C ARG A 255 14.53 6.20 7.27
N GLY A 256 14.12 6.47 8.51
CA GLY A 256 13.98 5.45 9.55
C GLY A 256 12.99 4.35 9.14
N ALA A 257 11.83 4.71 8.59
CA ALA A 257 10.85 3.77 8.09
C ALA A 257 11.42 2.87 6.98
N LYS A 258 12.08 3.45 5.97
CA LYS A 258 12.70 2.68 4.88
C LYS A 258 13.78 1.72 5.39
N GLN A 259 14.65 2.18 6.30
CA GLN A 259 15.68 1.34 6.89
C GLN A 259 15.09 0.15 7.66
N ALA A 260 14.08 0.39 8.49
CA ALA A 260 13.40 -0.67 9.23
C ALA A 260 12.74 -1.69 8.31
N LEU A 261 12.03 -1.25 7.25
CA LEU A 261 11.43 -2.15 6.25
C LEU A 261 12.49 -2.92 5.46
N ALA A 262 13.60 -2.29 5.08
CA ALA A 262 14.70 -2.96 4.40
C ALA A 262 15.32 -4.07 5.28
N GLN A 263 15.45 -3.85 6.60
CA GLN A 263 15.88 -4.89 7.53
C GLN A 263 14.85 -6.03 7.61
N ALA A 264 13.56 -5.72 7.71
CA ALA A 264 12.51 -6.73 7.70
C ALA A 264 12.53 -7.59 6.42
N LEU A 265 12.78 -6.98 5.25
CA LEU A 265 12.86 -7.66 3.95
C LEU A 265 14.07 -8.58 3.83
N LYS A 266 15.18 -8.33 4.55
CA LYS A 266 16.31 -9.27 4.61
C LYS A 266 15.94 -10.60 5.25
N PHE A 267 14.98 -10.59 6.20
CA PHE A 267 14.54 -11.79 6.89
C PHE A 267 13.39 -12.49 6.20
N SER A 268 12.45 -11.72 5.65
CA SER A 268 11.27 -12.26 4.98
C SER A 268 10.75 -11.31 3.91
N LYS A 269 10.73 -11.76 2.66
CA LYS A 269 10.22 -11.03 1.49
C LYS A 269 8.76 -11.32 1.19
N GLY A 270 8.09 -12.17 1.98
CA GLY A 270 6.75 -12.65 1.68
C GLY A 270 5.60 -11.79 2.23
N ASN A 271 5.87 -10.66 2.89
CA ASN A 271 4.84 -9.80 3.48
C ASN A 271 4.41 -8.72 2.49
N VAL A 272 3.15 -8.80 2.02
CA VAL A 272 2.59 -7.91 0.99
C VAL A 272 2.50 -6.44 1.46
N PRO A 273 1.95 -6.11 2.65
CA PRO A 273 1.95 -4.74 3.19
C PRO A 273 3.35 -4.12 3.28
N ARG A 274 4.33 -4.87 3.76
CA ARG A 274 5.74 -4.44 3.87
C ARG A 274 6.34 -4.06 2.52
N LEU A 275 6.15 -4.92 1.50
CA LEU A 275 6.66 -4.68 0.15
C LEU A 275 6.06 -3.43 -0.48
N LEU A 276 4.75 -3.22 -0.31
CA LEU A 276 4.08 -2.04 -0.85
C LEU A 276 4.53 -0.75 -0.15
N ALA A 277 4.65 -0.77 1.19
CA ALA A 277 5.15 0.37 1.96
C ALA A 277 6.60 0.70 1.59
N TYR A 278 7.48 -0.31 1.48
CA TYR A 278 8.86 -0.12 1.04
C TYR A 278 8.95 0.50 -0.36
N THR A 279 8.17 -0.01 -1.31
CA THR A 279 8.10 0.52 -2.68
C THR A 279 7.72 2.00 -2.69
N ARG A 280 6.69 2.39 -1.92
CA ARG A 280 6.24 3.78 -1.80
C ARG A 280 7.32 4.69 -1.21
N LEU A 281 8.04 4.23 -0.20
CA LEU A 281 9.14 5.00 0.39
C LEU A 281 10.30 5.18 -0.60
N CYS A 282 10.62 4.18 -1.40
CA CYS A 282 11.60 4.31 -2.48
C CYS A 282 11.17 5.36 -3.53
N GLU A 283 9.88 5.41 -3.89
CA GLU A 283 9.35 6.44 -4.78
C GLU A 283 9.42 7.85 -4.16
N ILE A 284 9.13 7.97 -2.87
CA ILE A 284 9.23 9.25 -2.15
C ILE A 284 10.66 9.79 -2.18
N GLU A 285 11.66 8.92 -2.10
CA GLU A 285 13.09 9.27 -2.17
C GLU A 285 13.63 9.40 -3.60
N ASP A 286 12.78 9.29 -4.64
CA ASP A 286 13.15 9.25 -6.06
C ASP A 286 14.11 8.09 -6.43
N ASN A 287 14.19 7.05 -5.60
CA ASN A 287 14.96 5.84 -5.89
C ASN A 287 14.11 4.86 -6.71
N LEU A 288 13.94 5.17 -7.98
CA LEU A 288 13.03 4.46 -8.88
C LEU A 288 13.48 3.02 -9.19
N GLU A 289 14.78 2.72 -9.14
CA GLU A 289 15.30 1.35 -9.36
C GLU A 289 14.92 0.43 -8.21
N GLU A 290 15.11 0.87 -6.97
CA GLU A 290 14.65 0.13 -5.79
C GLU A 290 13.12 0.00 -5.76
N ALA A 291 12.40 1.06 -6.14
CA ALA A 291 10.93 1.02 -6.23
C ALA A 291 10.46 -0.05 -7.23
N MET A 292 11.06 -0.12 -8.42
CA MET A 292 10.76 -1.15 -9.43
C MET A 292 11.06 -2.55 -8.91
N SER A 293 12.22 -2.74 -8.26
CA SER A 293 12.61 -4.04 -7.70
C SER A 293 11.67 -4.47 -6.57
N GLY A 294 11.33 -3.57 -5.65
CA GLY A 294 10.37 -3.80 -4.57
C GLY A 294 8.97 -4.14 -5.12
N PHE A 295 8.53 -3.40 -6.14
CA PHE A 295 7.24 -3.67 -6.78
C PHE A 295 7.20 -4.98 -7.57
N ALA A 296 8.30 -5.38 -8.19
CA ALA A 296 8.40 -6.68 -8.85
C ALA A 296 8.22 -7.84 -7.85
N LEU A 297 8.86 -7.74 -6.67
CA LEU A 297 8.65 -8.70 -5.58
C LEU A 297 7.20 -8.67 -5.07
N TYR A 298 6.62 -7.49 -4.88
CA TYR A 298 5.21 -7.35 -4.52
C TYR A 298 4.30 -8.08 -5.53
N ARG A 299 4.47 -7.83 -6.84
CA ARG A 299 3.71 -8.50 -7.91
C ARG A 299 3.85 -10.01 -7.88
N GLN A 300 5.04 -10.53 -7.59
CA GLN A 300 5.28 -11.96 -7.44
C GLN A 300 4.49 -12.55 -6.27
N GLN A 301 4.44 -11.84 -5.13
CA GLN A 301 3.72 -12.32 -3.94
C GLN A 301 2.21 -12.28 -4.10
N ILE A 302 1.67 -11.30 -4.83
CA ILE A 302 0.21 -11.17 -5.01
C ILE A 302 -0.35 -11.99 -6.15
N ALA A 303 0.48 -12.63 -6.97
CA ALA A 303 0.03 -13.41 -8.12
C ALA A 303 -1.05 -14.43 -7.70
N ASN A 304 -2.20 -14.39 -8.37
CA ASN A 304 -3.38 -15.23 -8.11
C ASN A 304 -4.05 -15.05 -6.73
N THR A 305 -3.67 -14.05 -5.95
CA THR A 305 -4.34 -13.69 -4.69
C THR A 305 -5.34 -12.55 -4.91
N ARG A 306 -6.16 -12.24 -3.88
CA ARG A 306 -7.07 -11.08 -3.88
C ARG A 306 -6.39 -9.74 -4.14
N HIS A 307 -5.10 -9.64 -3.82
CA HIS A 307 -4.32 -8.41 -4.05
C HIS A 307 -3.91 -8.22 -5.52
N ASN A 308 -4.06 -9.24 -6.36
CA ASN A 308 -3.83 -9.13 -7.81
C ASN A 308 -5.01 -8.45 -8.50
N THR A 309 -5.27 -7.22 -8.13
CA THR A 309 -6.36 -6.39 -8.61
C THR A 309 -5.93 -5.54 -9.82
N LEU A 310 -6.92 -4.96 -10.49
CA LEU A 310 -6.69 -3.94 -11.52
C LEU A 310 -5.84 -2.78 -10.96
N SER A 311 -6.06 -2.40 -9.70
CA SER A 311 -5.27 -1.37 -9.02
C SER A 311 -3.78 -1.69 -9.00
N SER A 312 -3.42 -2.94 -8.73
CA SER A 312 -2.00 -3.36 -8.76
C SER A 312 -1.39 -3.30 -10.17
N ALA A 313 -2.19 -3.56 -11.22
CA ALA A 313 -1.75 -3.46 -12.61
C ALA A 313 -1.58 -1.99 -13.04
N ILE A 314 -2.51 -1.11 -12.66
CA ILE A 314 -2.42 0.33 -12.91
C ILE A 314 -1.19 0.91 -12.19
N TYR A 315 -0.93 0.52 -10.94
CA TYR A 315 0.26 0.95 -10.21
C TYR A 315 1.54 0.55 -10.95
N ALA A 316 1.62 -0.70 -11.46
CA ALA A 316 2.76 -1.16 -12.25
C ALA A 316 2.99 -0.28 -13.48
N LEU A 317 1.92 0.01 -14.21
CA LEU A 317 1.99 0.79 -15.44
C LEU A 317 2.41 2.25 -15.16
N ARG A 318 1.84 2.86 -14.11
CA ARG A 318 2.24 4.18 -13.63
C ARG A 318 3.74 4.24 -13.30
N LEU A 319 4.23 3.27 -12.53
CA LEU A 319 5.63 3.22 -12.12
C LEU A 319 6.56 3.05 -13.32
N LYS A 320 6.22 2.19 -14.29
CA LYS A 320 6.95 2.04 -15.56
C LYS A 320 7.04 3.37 -16.33
N LEU A 321 5.92 4.12 -16.44
CA LEU A 321 5.89 5.43 -17.10
C LEU A 321 6.78 6.45 -16.38
N THR A 322 6.76 6.46 -15.05
CA THR A 322 7.61 7.35 -14.24
C THR A 322 9.09 7.06 -14.44
N VAL A 323 9.47 5.79 -14.42
CA VAL A 323 10.86 5.35 -14.66
C VAL A 323 11.31 5.69 -16.08
N ALA A 324 10.49 5.39 -17.09
CA ALA A 324 10.80 5.67 -18.48
C ALA A 324 11.03 7.18 -18.73
N LYS A 325 10.21 8.03 -18.09
CA LYS A 325 10.39 9.49 -18.12
C LYS A 325 11.73 9.90 -17.52
N ALA A 326 12.09 9.35 -16.37
CA ALA A 326 13.37 9.65 -15.71
C ALA A 326 14.59 9.22 -16.55
N GLN A 327 14.46 8.10 -17.28
CA GLN A 327 15.50 7.56 -18.17
C GLN A 327 15.49 8.15 -19.60
N GLY A 328 14.50 8.98 -19.94
CA GLY A 328 14.33 9.52 -21.29
C GLY A 328 13.95 8.47 -22.35
N CYS A 329 13.37 7.35 -21.93
CA CYS A 329 12.99 6.24 -22.82
C CYS A 329 11.53 6.37 -23.27
N SER A 330 11.23 6.05 -24.54
CA SER A 330 9.84 5.96 -25.01
C SER A 330 9.28 4.56 -24.78
N ILE A 331 8.19 4.45 -24.02
CA ILE A 331 7.47 3.21 -23.78
C ILE A 331 5.97 3.30 -24.10
N SER A 332 5.55 4.38 -24.75
CA SER A 332 4.13 4.71 -24.95
C SER A 332 3.37 3.61 -25.68
N MET A 333 3.92 3.06 -26.75
CA MET A 333 3.29 1.96 -27.49
C MET A 333 3.06 0.73 -26.59
N SER A 334 4.04 0.34 -25.78
CA SER A 334 3.93 -0.76 -24.83
C SER A 334 2.89 -0.46 -23.74
N ALA A 335 2.92 0.77 -23.20
CA ALA A 335 1.99 1.22 -22.18
C ALA A 335 0.55 1.29 -22.70
N GLN A 336 0.33 1.78 -23.92
CA GLN A 336 -0.99 1.79 -24.58
C GLN A 336 -1.53 0.38 -24.79
N ASN A 337 -0.70 -0.57 -25.24
CA ASN A 337 -1.10 -1.96 -25.42
C ASN A 337 -1.48 -2.64 -24.09
N GLU A 338 -0.75 -2.35 -23.02
CA GLU A 338 -1.06 -2.86 -21.68
C GLU A 338 -2.37 -2.23 -21.16
N LEU A 339 -2.55 -0.93 -21.32
CA LEU A 339 -3.77 -0.20 -20.98
C LEU A 339 -5.01 -0.75 -21.71
N HIS A 340 -4.93 -0.96 -23.02
CA HIS A 340 -6.02 -1.54 -23.80
C HIS A 340 -6.45 -2.94 -23.34
N LYS A 341 -5.52 -3.73 -22.81
CA LYS A 341 -5.86 -5.03 -22.20
C LYS A 341 -6.64 -4.85 -20.91
N LEU A 342 -6.27 -3.87 -20.08
CA LEU A 342 -6.96 -3.59 -18.82
C LEU A 342 -8.36 -3.02 -19.03
N MET A 343 -8.60 -2.30 -20.13
CA MET A 343 -9.90 -1.72 -20.48
C MET A 343 -10.94 -2.73 -20.98
N LYS A 344 -10.55 -3.98 -21.27
CA LYS A 344 -11.46 -5.02 -21.80
C LYS A 344 -12.31 -5.70 -20.71
N VAL A 345 -12.06 -5.42 -19.44
CA VAL A 345 -12.79 -5.99 -18.30
C VAL A 345 -13.98 -5.09 -17.95
N ASP A 346 -15.00 -5.64 -17.32
CA ASP A 346 -16.06 -4.81 -16.75
C ASP A 346 -15.50 -3.98 -15.59
N LEU A 347 -15.65 -2.66 -15.70
CA LEU A 347 -14.97 -1.67 -14.86
C LEU A 347 -15.98 -0.89 -14.03
N SER A 348 -15.71 -0.76 -12.74
CA SER A 348 -16.35 0.23 -11.88
C SER A 348 -15.97 1.67 -12.30
N GLU A 349 -16.74 2.65 -11.86
CA GLU A 349 -16.47 4.06 -12.19
C GLU A 349 -15.10 4.52 -11.63
N ASN A 350 -14.75 4.12 -10.41
CA ASN A 350 -13.43 4.37 -9.82
C ASN A 350 -12.29 3.81 -10.68
N GLU A 351 -12.44 2.59 -11.20
CA GLU A 351 -11.44 1.94 -12.06
C GLU A 351 -11.33 2.63 -13.42
N ARG A 352 -12.45 3.08 -14.00
CA ARG A 352 -12.43 3.88 -15.25
C ARG A 352 -11.67 5.18 -15.07
N LEU A 353 -11.94 5.90 -13.98
CA LEU A 353 -11.22 7.12 -13.65
C LEU A 353 -9.73 6.86 -13.41
N ALA A 354 -9.38 5.77 -12.72
CA ALA A 354 -7.99 5.39 -12.50
C ALA A 354 -7.25 5.04 -13.80
N LEU A 355 -7.90 4.37 -14.76
CA LEU A 355 -7.34 4.12 -16.09
C LEU A 355 -7.20 5.42 -16.90
N THR A 356 -8.13 6.36 -16.75
CA THR A 356 -8.01 7.69 -17.37
C THR A 356 -6.79 8.47 -16.86
N LEU A 357 -6.40 8.30 -15.57
CA LEU A 357 -5.12 8.86 -15.07
C LEU A 357 -3.92 8.30 -15.84
N VAL A 358 -3.94 6.99 -16.15
CA VAL A 358 -2.86 6.36 -16.95
C VAL A 358 -2.85 6.91 -18.38
N GLU A 359 -4.02 7.07 -19.00
CA GLU A 359 -4.12 7.68 -20.33
C GLU A 359 -3.51 9.09 -20.35
N VAL A 360 -3.86 9.93 -19.36
CA VAL A 360 -3.29 11.27 -19.21
C VAL A 360 -1.77 11.20 -19.07
N HIS A 361 -1.25 10.25 -18.31
CA HIS A 361 0.20 10.09 -18.12
C HIS A 361 0.91 9.67 -19.41
N ILE A 362 0.32 8.76 -20.20
CA ILE A 362 0.87 8.35 -21.50
C ILE A 362 0.91 9.57 -22.46
N GLU A 363 -0.17 10.33 -22.53
CA GLU A 363 -0.22 11.54 -23.38
C GLU A 363 0.82 12.59 -22.95
N LEU A 364 1.06 12.75 -21.64
CA LEU A 364 2.12 13.63 -21.13
C LEU A 364 3.52 13.11 -21.49
N HIS A 365 3.72 11.79 -21.44
CA HIS A 365 4.96 11.15 -21.82
C HIS A 365 5.27 11.38 -23.32
N ASP A 366 4.24 11.32 -24.17
CA ASP A 366 4.32 11.59 -25.61
C ASP A 366 4.33 13.09 -25.97
N SER A 367 4.35 13.96 -24.97
CA SER A 367 4.24 15.42 -25.15
C SER A 367 2.94 15.88 -25.83
N ASN A 368 1.89 15.05 -25.81
CA ASN A 368 0.55 15.37 -26.33
C ASN A 368 -0.27 16.18 -25.32
N TYR A 369 0.27 17.30 -24.87
CA TYR A 369 -0.29 18.11 -23.78
C TYR A 369 -1.74 18.55 -23.99
N LYS A 370 -2.17 18.71 -25.24
CA LYS A 370 -3.56 19.05 -25.58
C LYS A 370 -4.52 17.94 -25.15
N VAL A 371 -4.23 16.72 -25.58
CA VAL A 371 -5.10 15.56 -25.28
C VAL A 371 -5.08 15.26 -23.80
N ALA A 372 -3.89 15.27 -23.17
CA ALA A 372 -3.73 15.09 -21.74
C ALA A 372 -4.61 16.06 -20.92
N ARG A 373 -4.64 17.34 -21.29
CA ARG A 373 -5.46 18.35 -20.58
C ARG A 373 -6.95 18.18 -20.79
N ILE A 374 -7.39 17.80 -21.97
CA ILE A 374 -8.81 17.53 -22.23
C ILE A 374 -9.27 16.36 -21.37
N LYS A 375 -8.54 15.24 -21.38
CA LYS A 375 -8.85 14.06 -20.56
C LYS A 375 -8.81 14.38 -19.06
N LEU A 376 -7.80 15.14 -18.61
CA LEU A 376 -7.68 15.55 -17.21
C LEU A 376 -8.84 16.46 -16.79
N ALA A 377 -9.25 17.41 -17.64
CA ALA A 377 -10.37 18.29 -17.35
C ALA A 377 -11.71 17.55 -17.25
N ASP A 378 -11.90 16.51 -18.03
CA ASP A 378 -13.09 15.67 -17.95
C ASP A 378 -13.08 14.80 -16.68
N LEU A 379 -11.96 14.18 -16.36
CA LEU A 379 -11.76 13.42 -15.11
C LEU A 379 -12.04 14.29 -13.87
N LEU A 380 -11.59 15.53 -13.86
CA LEU A 380 -11.75 16.46 -12.73
C LEU A 380 -13.20 16.81 -12.40
N LYS A 381 -14.16 16.54 -13.28
CA LYS A 381 -15.59 16.69 -12.98
C LYS A 381 -16.07 15.65 -11.95
N ASN A 382 -15.41 14.48 -11.91
CA ASN A 382 -15.84 13.32 -11.11
C ASN A 382 -14.74 12.81 -10.16
N TYR A 383 -13.70 13.60 -9.87
CA TYR A 383 -12.53 13.15 -9.09
C TYR A 383 -12.87 12.67 -7.67
N HIS A 384 -14.01 13.10 -7.11
CA HIS A 384 -14.45 12.67 -5.77
C HIS A 384 -14.87 11.18 -5.73
N GLN A 385 -15.03 10.56 -6.86
CA GLN A 385 -15.31 9.12 -6.97
C GLN A 385 -14.04 8.27 -6.97
N LEU A 386 -12.86 8.93 -7.04
CA LEU A 386 -11.57 8.24 -6.91
C LEU A 386 -11.32 7.81 -5.47
N ASP A 387 -10.85 6.59 -5.31
CA ASP A 387 -10.33 6.11 -4.03
C ASP A 387 -9.09 6.88 -3.60
N LEU A 388 -8.84 6.94 -2.30
CA LEU A 388 -7.71 7.63 -1.71
C LEU A 388 -6.38 7.17 -2.31
N SER A 389 -6.27 5.88 -2.66
CA SER A 389 -5.09 5.29 -3.28
C SER A 389 -4.71 5.91 -4.63
N TRP A 390 -5.65 6.54 -5.36
CA TRP A 390 -5.41 7.18 -6.66
C TRP A 390 -5.15 8.68 -6.58
N LEU A 391 -5.49 9.31 -5.45
CA LEU A 391 -5.37 10.76 -5.31
C LEU A 391 -3.93 11.25 -5.38
N HIS A 392 -2.95 10.47 -4.89
CA HIS A 392 -1.54 10.80 -5.07
C HIS A 392 -1.15 10.84 -6.55
N TYR A 393 -1.75 9.96 -7.37
CA TYR A 393 -1.50 9.92 -8.81
C TYR A 393 -2.15 11.11 -9.51
N LEU A 394 -3.38 11.46 -9.15
CA LEU A 394 -4.02 12.69 -9.63
C LEU A 394 -3.20 13.92 -9.26
N LEU A 395 -2.76 14.04 -8.00
CA LEU A 395 -1.91 15.15 -7.55
C LEU A 395 -0.59 15.22 -8.32
N TYR A 396 0.03 14.08 -8.64
CA TYR A 396 1.22 14.02 -9.47
C TYR A 396 0.94 14.58 -10.89
N LEU A 397 -0.16 14.19 -11.53
CA LEU A 397 -0.52 14.68 -12.88
C LEU A 397 -0.86 16.17 -12.88
N LEU A 398 -1.51 16.68 -11.83
CA LEU A 398 -1.75 18.10 -11.64
C LEU A 398 -0.44 18.89 -11.45
N TYR A 399 0.51 18.29 -10.70
CA TYR A 399 1.87 18.83 -10.57
C TYR A 399 2.60 18.88 -11.92
N GLU A 400 2.57 17.82 -12.71
CA GLU A 400 3.23 17.74 -14.02
C GLU A 400 2.64 18.73 -15.04
N THR A 401 1.35 19.06 -14.93
CA THR A 401 0.65 20.01 -15.79
C THR A 401 0.64 21.43 -15.25
N ASP A 402 1.32 21.70 -14.12
CA ASP A 402 1.29 23.00 -13.41
C ASP A 402 -0.14 23.54 -13.18
N ASN A 403 -1.10 22.64 -12.90
CA ASN A 403 -2.50 22.98 -12.72
C ASN A 403 -2.81 23.26 -11.23
N TYR A 404 -2.29 24.38 -10.72
CA TYR A 404 -2.32 24.70 -9.28
C TYR A 404 -3.71 24.96 -8.73
N HIS A 405 -4.65 25.46 -9.53
CA HIS A 405 -6.03 25.69 -9.04
C HIS A 405 -6.68 24.37 -8.61
N TRP A 406 -6.70 23.38 -9.49
CA TRP A 406 -7.25 22.06 -9.18
C TRP A 406 -6.41 21.30 -8.16
N PHE A 407 -5.11 21.54 -8.14
CA PHE A 407 -4.23 20.95 -7.12
C PHE A 407 -4.63 21.40 -5.71
N ASP A 408 -4.86 22.71 -5.51
CA ASP A 408 -5.28 23.26 -4.21
C ASP A 408 -6.66 22.71 -3.80
N GLU A 409 -7.60 22.58 -4.75
CA GLU A 409 -8.94 22.04 -4.51
C GLU A 409 -8.90 20.57 -4.10
N VAL A 410 -8.19 19.71 -4.87
CA VAL A 410 -8.03 18.28 -4.55
C VAL A 410 -7.29 18.09 -3.22
N THR A 411 -6.27 18.91 -2.94
CA THR A 411 -5.53 18.86 -1.66
C THR A 411 -6.45 19.16 -0.47
N ASN A 412 -7.30 20.17 -0.58
CA ASN A 412 -8.26 20.51 0.49
C ASN A 412 -9.27 19.39 0.69
N TRP A 413 -9.74 18.78 -0.40
CA TRP A 413 -10.66 17.64 -0.33
C TRP A 413 -10.02 16.42 0.35
N VAL A 414 -8.76 16.09 0.01
CA VAL A 414 -7.99 15.00 0.66
C VAL A 414 -7.84 15.23 2.16
N ARG A 415 -7.48 16.47 2.55
CA ARG A 415 -7.30 16.82 3.98
C ARG A 415 -8.60 16.72 4.78
N ASN A 416 -9.73 17.08 4.16
CA ASN A 416 -11.04 17.04 4.83
C ASN A 416 -11.60 15.62 4.95
N ARG A 417 -11.19 14.70 4.06
CA ARG A 417 -11.69 13.32 4.07
C ARG A 417 -11.10 12.48 5.21
N GLY A 418 -9.86 12.82 5.64
CA GLY A 418 -9.15 12.03 6.65
C GLY A 418 -8.83 10.60 6.20
N ILE A 419 -7.97 9.93 6.95
CA ILE A 419 -7.75 8.48 6.82
C ILE A 419 -8.23 7.88 8.13
N ASP A 420 -9.47 7.43 8.16
CA ASP A 420 -10.14 6.83 9.34
C ASP A 420 -9.76 5.35 9.55
N GLU A 421 -8.58 4.94 9.12
CA GLU A 421 -8.12 3.57 9.26
C GLU A 421 -7.23 3.40 10.49
N THR A 422 -7.28 2.21 11.09
CA THR A 422 -6.29 1.80 12.09
C THR A 422 -4.88 1.91 11.48
N PRO A 423 -3.89 2.48 12.21
CA PRO A 423 -2.55 2.64 11.69
C PRO A 423 -1.96 1.33 11.16
N SER A 424 -1.60 1.30 9.88
CA SER A 424 -0.99 0.16 9.21
C SER A 424 0.15 0.64 8.29
N LEU A 425 1.05 -0.27 7.92
CA LEU A 425 2.13 0.06 6.98
C LEU A 425 1.59 0.58 5.64
N GLU A 426 0.49 0.00 5.15
CA GLU A 426 -0.14 0.39 3.88
C GLU A 426 -0.77 1.78 3.98
N ALA A 427 -1.60 2.03 5.00
CA ALA A 427 -2.30 3.30 5.19
C ALA A 427 -1.30 4.44 5.46
N CYS A 428 -0.36 4.24 6.40
CA CYS A 428 0.61 5.28 6.76
C CYS A 428 1.59 5.60 5.62
N SER A 429 2.03 4.60 4.85
CA SER A 429 2.90 4.85 3.68
C SER A 429 2.17 5.57 2.54
N LEU A 430 0.88 5.30 2.34
CA LEU A 430 0.05 6.02 1.38
C LEU A 430 -0.17 7.47 1.80
N GLN A 431 -0.48 7.71 3.07
CA GLN A 431 -0.61 9.05 3.62
C GLN A 431 0.67 9.85 3.44
N LEU A 432 1.82 9.26 3.77
CA LEU A 432 3.12 9.91 3.61
C LEU A 432 3.42 10.24 2.15
N MET A 433 3.04 9.36 1.22
CA MET A 433 3.17 9.60 -0.22
C MET A 433 2.32 10.77 -0.71
N LEU A 434 1.07 10.87 -0.22
CA LEU A 434 0.18 12.00 -0.49
C LEU A 434 0.76 13.31 0.05
N GLU A 435 1.17 13.34 1.32
CA GLU A 435 1.75 14.52 1.96
C GLU A 435 3.03 14.98 1.23
N ASN A 436 3.92 14.05 0.88
CA ASN A 436 5.13 14.36 0.13
C ASN A 436 4.83 14.98 -1.24
N GLN A 437 3.82 14.45 -1.96
CA GLN A 437 3.40 15.02 -3.24
C GLN A 437 2.83 16.43 -3.06
N ILE A 438 2.09 16.68 -1.99
CA ILE A 438 1.56 18.01 -1.66
C ILE A 438 2.71 18.99 -1.37
N GLU A 439 3.66 18.63 -0.53
CA GLU A 439 4.82 19.47 -0.21
C GLU A 439 5.68 19.80 -1.43
N ARG A 440 5.96 18.80 -2.28
CA ARG A 440 6.69 18.99 -3.55
C ARG A 440 6.00 20.03 -4.44
N SER A 441 4.68 19.94 -4.58
CA SER A 441 3.92 20.86 -5.41
C SER A 441 3.87 22.26 -4.84
N GLN A 442 3.72 22.40 -3.52
CA GLN A 442 3.76 23.70 -2.84
C GLN A 442 5.13 24.37 -2.99
N LYS A 443 6.21 23.62 -2.82
CA LYS A 443 7.57 24.10 -3.02
C LYS A 443 7.82 24.53 -4.48
N ARG A 444 7.29 23.77 -5.44
CA ARG A 444 7.37 24.14 -6.86
C ARG A 444 6.60 25.41 -7.17
N LYS A 445 5.39 25.57 -6.61
CA LYS A 445 4.57 26.79 -6.75
C LYS A 445 5.27 28.00 -6.15
N SER A 446 5.75 27.93 -4.92
CA SER A 446 6.46 29.04 -4.26
C SER A 446 7.74 29.46 -5.01
N THR A 447 8.45 28.47 -5.59
CA THR A 447 9.61 28.76 -6.46
C THR A 447 9.19 29.49 -7.72
N LEU A 448 8.06 29.10 -8.33
CA LEU A 448 7.50 29.78 -9.50
C LEU A 448 7.11 31.22 -9.17
N ASP A 449 6.39 31.44 -8.07
CA ASP A 449 5.94 32.77 -7.62
C ASP A 449 7.15 33.69 -7.40
N ARG A 450 8.23 33.19 -6.79
CA ARG A 450 9.48 33.92 -6.62
C ARG A 450 10.13 34.32 -7.97
N LEU A 451 10.18 33.39 -8.94
CA LEU A 451 10.73 33.63 -10.26
C LEU A 451 9.88 34.68 -11.02
N LEU A 452 8.57 34.57 -10.97
CA LEU A 452 7.66 35.55 -11.59
C LEU A 452 7.79 36.92 -10.92
N TRP A 453 7.97 37.00 -9.62
CA TRP A 453 8.27 38.24 -8.91
C TRP A 453 9.58 38.84 -9.40
N GLN A 454 10.65 38.07 -9.58
CA GLN A 454 11.91 38.55 -10.17
C GLN A 454 11.71 39.08 -11.58
N VAL A 455 10.94 38.39 -12.41
CA VAL A 455 10.58 38.90 -13.75
C VAL A 455 9.91 40.27 -13.67
N ASP A 456 9.02 40.49 -12.70
CA ASP A 456 8.38 41.79 -12.49
C ASP A 456 9.37 42.88 -12.08
N GLN A 457 10.30 42.60 -11.19
CA GLN A 457 11.34 43.55 -10.80
C GLN A 457 12.22 43.95 -12.00
N TYR A 458 12.62 42.99 -12.83
CA TYR A 458 13.35 43.29 -14.05
C TYR A 458 12.52 44.07 -15.07
N ALA A 459 11.19 43.87 -15.14
CA ALA A 459 10.30 44.58 -16.07
C ALA A 459 10.21 46.08 -15.80
N PHE A 460 10.50 46.54 -14.58
CA PHE A 460 10.63 47.98 -14.24
C PHE A 460 11.96 48.58 -14.72
N GLN A 461 13.01 47.76 -14.86
CA GLN A 461 14.34 48.22 -15.25
C GLN A 461 14.57 48.07 -16.77
N SER A 462 14.21 46.92 -17.33
CA SER A 462 14.36 46.56 -18.73
C SER A 462 13.41 45.47 -19.14
N THR A 463 12.45 45.77 -20.01
CA THR A 463 11.49 44.81 -20.55
C THR A 463 12.21 43.63 -21.25
N GLU A 464 13.30 43.94 -21.99
CA GLU A 464 14.07 42.92 -22.71
C GLU A 464 14.72 41.90 -21.77
N LYS A 465 15.32 42.35 -20.63
CA LYS A 465 15.86 41.43 -19.62
C LYS A 465 14.75 40.59 -18.96
N ALA A 466 13.61 41.19 -18.67
CA ALA A 466 12.45 40.48 -18.12
C ALA A 466 11.92 39.42 -19.08
N ILE A 467 11.86 39.70 -20.38
CA ILE A 467 11.48 38.72 -21.41
C ILE A 467 12.47 37.57 -21.44
N GLY A 468 13.78 37.83 -21.40
CA GLY A 468 14.82 36.80 -21.40
C GLY A 468 14.64 35.83 -20.20
N LEU A 469 14.52 36.37 -18.99
CA LEU A 469 14.29 35.56 -17.80
C LEU A 469 12.96 34.79 -17.86
N CYS A 470 11.88 35.44 -18.31
CA CYS A 470 10.57 34.78 -18.45
C CYS A 470 10.61 33.65 -19.49
N LEU A 471 11.36 33.81 -20.59
CA LEU A 471 11.58 32.74 -21.58
C LEU A 471 12.33 31.55 -20.99
N GLU A 472 13.36 31.76 -20.17
CA GLU A 472 14.07 30.68 -19.49
C GLU A 472 13.14 29.91 -18.55
N VAL A 473 12.36 30.61 -17.73
CA VAL A 473 11.34 29.99 -16.86
C VAL A 473 10.32 29.23 -17.71
N PHE A 474 9.88 29.78 -18.83
CA PHE A 474 8.91 29.14 -19.72
C PHE A 474 9.49 27.91 -20.42
N LYS A 475 10.75 27.90 -20.83
CA LYS A 475 11.41 26.74 -21.41
C LYS A 475 11.40 25.54 -20.46
N SER A 476 11.60 25.79 -19.16
CA SER A 476 11.54 24.75 -18.11
C SER A 476 10.11 24.35 -17.74
N ARG A 477 9.11 25.19 -18.03
CA ARG A 477 7.70 25.01 -17.62
C ARG A 477 6.71 25.39 -18.74
N ARG A 478 6.89 24.83 -19.92
CA ARG A 478 6.10 25.14 -21.13
C ARG A 478 4.59 24.97 -20.98
N GLN A 479 4.15 24.26 -19.93
CA GLN A 479 2.75 24.04 -19.67
C GLN A 479 2.15 25.00 -18.64
N CYS A 480 2.97 25.81 -17.99
CA CYS A 480 2.51 26.73 -16.96
C CYS A 480 1.81 27.95 -17.59
N VAL A 481 0.51 28.05 -17.38
CA VAL A 481 -0.33 29.13 -17.92
C VAL A 481 0.04 30.48 -17.33
N GLN A 482 0.43 30.52 -16.06
CA GLN A 482 0.85 31.78 -15.41
C GLN A 482 2.09 32.36 -16.06
N VAL A 483 3.09 31.52 -16.39
CA VAL A 483 4.30 31.96 -17.11
C VAL A 483 3.98 32.37 -18.53
N ALA A 484 3.12 31.59 -19.23
CA ALA A 484 2.69 31.95 -20.59
C ALA A 484 1.99 33.32 -20.64
N ASN A 485 1.05 33.58 -19.73
CA ASN A 485 0.39 34.89 -19.64
C ASN A 485 1.37 36.02 -19.36
N LYS A 486 2.30 35.79 -18.43
CA LYS A 486 3.32 36.79 -18.10
C LYS A 486 4.21 37.12 -19.29
N LEU A 487 4.65 36.10 -20.02
CA LEU A 487 5.45 36.25 -21.22
C LEU A 487 4.70 37.05 -22.30
N LEU A 488 3.44 36.71 -22.55
CA LEU A 488 2.62 37.44 -23.54
C LEU A 488 2.40 38.91 -23.14
N LEU A 489 2.19 39.21 -21.87
CA LEU A 489 2.09 40.58 -21.36
C LEU A 489 3.37 41.37 -21.61
N LEU A 490 4.54 40.77 -21.42
CA LEU A 490 5.83 41.40 -21.69
C LEU A 490 6.06 41.60 -23.19
N LEU A 491 5.77 40.60 -24.04
CA LEU A 491 5.86 40.71 -25.50
C LEU A 491 4.89 41.74 -26.07
N ASN A 492 3.76 41.98 -25.42
CA ASN A 492 2.85 43.07 -25.76
C ASN A 492 3.41 44.47 -25.43
N ARG A 493 4.38 44.58 -24.50
CA ARG A 493 5.09 45.86 -24.26
C ARG A 493 6.17 46.08 -25.30
N GLU A 494 7.00 45.07 -25.53
CA GLU A 494 8.14 45.17 -26.43
C GLU A 494 8.49 43.83 -27.06
N ILE A 495 8.88 43.79 -28.34
CA ILE A 495 9.49 42.61 -28.97
C ILE A 495 11.02 42.72 -28.78
N PRO A 496 11.67 41.73 -28.17
CA PRO A 496 13.09 41.81 -27.83
C PRO A 496 13.95 41.79 -29.10
N LYS A 497 14.95 42.66 -29.16
CA LYS A 497 15.87 42.76 -30.32
C LYS A 497 17.04 41.77 -30.23
N LYS A 498 17.44 41.39 -29.02
CA LYS A 498 18.58 40.49 -28.79
C LYS A 498 18.20 38.98 -28.79
N ILE A 499 16.93 38.67 -28.84
CA ILE A 499 16.41 37.32 -28.91
C ILE A 499 16.00 37.02 -30.35
N GLY A 500 16.43 35.90 -30.89
CA GLY A 500 16.17 35.53 -32.28
C GLY A 500 14.65 35.45 -32.59
N PRO A 501 14.22 35.96 -33.77
CA PRO A 501 12.80 36.01 -34.13
C PRO A 501 12.13 34.63 -34.11
N GLU A 502 12.82 33.57 -34.52
CA GLU A 502 12.28 32.20 -34.49
C GLU A 502 12.05 31.68 -33.07
N GLU A 503 12.87 32.08 -32.10
CA GLU A 503 12.70 31.73 -30.71
C GLU A 503 11.47 32.42 -30.11
N VAL A 504 11.25 33.70 -30.43
CA VAL A 504 10.05 34.44 -30.00
C VAL A 504 8.80 33.86 -30.64
N LYS A 505 8.84 33.53 -31.92
CA LYS A 505 7.73 32.89 -32.65
C LYS A 505 7.35 31.54 -32.01
N LYS A 506 8.34 30.71 -31.72
CA LYS A 506 8.14 29.42 -31.04
C LYS A 506 7.53 29.61 -29.65
N ALA A 507 8.03 30.58 -28.89
CA ALA A 507 7.48 30.88 -27.57
C ALA A 507 6.01 31.33 -27.61
N ILE A 508 5.62 32.16 -28.58
CA ILE A 508 4.23 32.59 -28.81
C ILE A 508 3.35 31.36 -29.16
N PHE A 509 3.85 30.45 -30.00
CA PHE A 509 3.13 29.22 -30.35
C PHE A 509 2.94 28.30 -29.13
N ASP A 510 4.00 28.12 -28.34
CA ASP A 510 3.95 27.32 -27.11
C ASP A 510 2.99 27.94 -26.06
N CYS A 511 2.98 29.28 -25.92
CA CYS A 511 2.00 30.02 -25.11
C CYS A 511 0.56 29.78 -25.58
N GLN A 512 0.32 29.76 -26.88
CA GLN A 512 -1.00 29.44 -27.43
C GLN A 512 -1.45 28.07 -27.03
N ALA A 513 -0.58 27.05 -27.12
CA ALA A 513 -0.88 25.70 -26.71
C ALA A 513 -1.19 25.63 -25.20
N ALA A 514 -0.41 26.33 -24.36
CA ALA A 514 -0.65 26.38 -22.93
C ALA A 514 -2.02 26.97 -22.55
N ILE A 515 -2.42 28.08 -23.21
CA ILE A 515 -3.67 28.81 -22.87
C ILE A 515 -4.90 28.14 -23.47
N SER A 516 -4.83 27.63 -24.71
CA SER A 516 -5.99 27.11 -25.42
C SER A 516 -6.63 25.89 -24.77
N TYR A 517 -5.84 25.09 -24.08
CA TYR A 517 -6.26 23.77 -23.56
C TYR A 517 -6.23 23.67 -22.03
N THR A 518 -6.19 24.81 -21.32
CA THR A 518 -6.17 24.77 -19.84
C THR A 518 -7.57 24.76 -19.25
N SER A 519 -7.76 23.92 -18.19
CA SER A 519 -8.90 23.96 -17.29
C SER A 519 -8.67 24.86 -16.07
N SER A 520 -7.47 25.42 -15.92
CA SER A 520 -7.05 26.18 -14.73
C SER A 520 -7.44 27.66 -14.76
N LEU A 521 -7.93 28.16 -15.89
CA LEU A 521 -8.38 29.56 -16.02
C LEU A 521 -9.91 29.66 -15.97
N ARG A 522 -10.41 30.65 -15.27
CA ARG A 522 -11.81 31.05 -15.36
C ARG A 522 -12.09 31.57 -16.79
N LYS A 523 -13.36 31.51 -17.21
CA LYS A 523 -13.76 31.91 -18.56
C LYS A 523 -13.30 33.34 -18.93
N THR A 524 -13.38 34.26 -17.99
CA THR A 524 -12.91 35.65 -18.13
C THR A 524 -11.39 35.73 -18.29
N GLU A 525 -10.62 35.09 -17.44
CA GLU A 525 -9.16 35.04 -17.47
C GLU A 525 -8.64 34.43 -18.77
N ARG A 526 -9.33 33.38 -19.25
CA ARG A 526 -8.99 32.75 -20.53
C ARG A 526 -9.23 33.70 -21.72
N LEU A 527 -10.32 34.45 -21.71
CA LEU A 527 -10.58 35.46 -22.75
C LEU A 527 -9.52 36.54 -22.76
N ASP A 528 -9.09 37.03 -21.60
CA ASP A 528 -8.04 38.03 -21.50
C ASP A 528 -6.67 37.50 -21.96
N ALA A 529 -6.33 36.26 -21.59
CA ALA A 529 -5.12 35.58 -22.05
C ALA A 529 -5.10 35.43 -23.59
N LEU A 530 -6.24 35.10 -24.20
CA LEU A 530 -6.38 35.03 -25.67
C LEU A 530 -6.28 36.39 -26.33
N LYS A 531 -6.79 37.47 -25.71
CA LYS A 531 -6.55 38.85 -26.20
C LYS A 531 -5.08 39.19 -26.20
N HIS A 532 -4.36 38.90 -25.10
CA HIS A 532 -2.90 39.14 -25.03
C HIS A 532 -2.12 38.34 -26.06
N LEU A 533 -2.52 37.09 -26.33
CA LEU A 533 -1.93 36.26 -27.37
C LEU A 533 -2.10 36.87 -28.77
N ASN A 534 -3.30 37.34 -29.11
CA ASN A 534 -3.57 37.94 -30.40
C ASN A 534 -2.78 39.26 -30.59
N LEU A 535 -2.70 40.10 -29.56
CA LEU A 535 -1.90 41.30 -29.56
C LEU A 535 -0.40 41.03 -29.76
N ALA A 536 0.15 40.01 -29.05
CA ALA A 536 1.55 39.60 -29.19
C ALA A 536 1.85 39.11 -30.61
N LYS A 537 0.97 38.31 -31.22
CA LYS A 537 1.09 37.89 -32.63
C LYS A 537 1.08 39.04 -33.60
N GLN A 538 0.14 39.98 -33.46
CA GLN A 538 0.06 41.15 -34.34
C GLN A 538 1.33 42.01 -34.23
N LYS A 539 1.81 42.27 -33.02
CA LYS A 539 3.00 43.05 -32.78
C LYS A 539 4.26 42.41 -33.35
N PHE A 540 4.41 41.08 -33.13
CA PHE A 540 5.51 40.32 -33.70
C PHE A 540 5.54 40.35 -35.23
N ASN A 541 4.40 40.15 -35.90
CA ASN A 541 4.30 40.18 -37.35
C ASN A 541 4.63 41.60 -37.92
N ARG A 542 4.18 42.66 -37.24
CA ARG A 542 4.53 44.03 -37.62
C ARG A 542 6.04 44.29 -37.50
N THR A 543 6.69 43.79 -36.46
CA THR A 543 8.13 43.96 -36.28
C THR A 543 8.94 43.25 -37.36
N LEU A 544 8.47 42.04 -37.81
CA LEU A 544 9.10 41.30 -38.91
C LEU A 544 8.94 42.02 -40.28
N SER A 545 7.83 42.74 -40.50
CA SER A 545 7.59 43.45 -41.76
C SER A 545 8.35 44.82 -41.85
N THR A 546 8.96 45.26 -40.75
CA THR A 546 9.75 46.50 -40.67
C THR A 546 11.26 46.26 -40.62
N VAL A 547 11.72 45.02 -40.61
CA VAL A 547 13.10 44.56 -40.73
C VAL A 547 13.30 43.94 -42.11
#